data_74896f96f7871963906107fa5ffb7293
#
_entry.id   74896f96f7871963906107fa5ffb7293
#
_cell.length_a   1.000
_cell.length_b   1.000
_cell.length_c   1.000
_cell.angle_alpha   90.00
_cell.angle_beta   90.00
_cell.angle_gamma   90.00
#
_symmetry.space_group_name_H-M   'P 1'
#
loop_
_entity.id
_entity.type
_entity.pdbx_description
1 polymer ?
#
loop_
_entity_poly.entity_id
_entity_poly.type
_entity_poly.pdbx_seq_one_letter_code
_entity_poly.pdbx_strand_id
1 'polypeptide(L)'
;MAKFAHADVLDNGPNYIKTNCNKMALISAYTFGDSYATVNAALLAEAAMASGDFTLATAGNDRTLTTAAGKSDASANASGGSASNHIAFVDTVASKVLWVTEETSGQAVTAGNPVNFPSLVYKSVQPVAA
;
A
#
# COMPACT_ATOMS: atom_id res chain seq x y z
N MET A 1 -13.50 -14.75 -27.70
CA MET A 1 -13.19 -15.86 -26.81
C MET A 1 -13.20 -15.39 -25.38
N ALA A 2 -13.81 -16.17 -24.50
CA ALA A 2 -13.81 -15.85 -23.07
C ALA A 2 -12.43 -16.14 -22.46
N LYS A 3 -12.06 -15.31 -21.50
CA LYS A 3 -10.86 -15.51 -20.68
C LYS A 3 -11.28 -15.56 -19.22
N PHE A 4 -10.58 -16.37 -18.43
CA PHE A 4 -10.96 -16.59 -17.05
C PHE A 4 -9.75 -16.90 -16.17
N ALA A 5 -9.76 -16.35 -14.96
CA ALA A 5 -8.90 -16.81 -13.87
C ALA A 5 -9.78 -17.02 -12.63
N HIS A 6 -9.55 -18.13 -11.95
CA HIS A 6 -10.25 -18.46 -10.72
C HIS A 6 -9.92 -17.45 -9.63
N ALA A 7 -10.86 -17.21 -8.70
CA ALA A 7 -10.65 -16.28 -7.60
C ALA A 7 -9.36 -16.57 -6.82
N ASP A 8 -9.02 -17.84 -6.62
CA ASP A 8 -7.80 -18.23 -5.90
C ASP A 8 -6.53 -17.76 -6.62
N VAL A 9 -6.55 -17.76 -7.97
CA VAL A 9 -5.42 -17.24 -8.76
C VAL A 9 -5.32 -15.74 -8.62
N LEU A 10 -6.44 -15.03 -8.67
CA LEU A 10 -6.48 -13.58 -8.51
C LEU A 10 -6.10 -13.16 -7.09
N ASP A 11 -6.40 -13.98 -6.08
CA ASP A 11 -6.11 -13.69 -4.68
C ASP A 11 -4.65 -13.91 -4.30
N ASN A 12 -3.87 -14.62 -5.09
CA ASN A 12 -2.50 -15.01 -4.69
C ASN A 12 -1.59 -13.80 -4.47
N GLY A 13 -1.62 -12.79 -5.34
CA GLY A 13 -0.91 -11.53 -5.12
C GLY A 13 -1.43 -10.76 -3.91
N PRO A 14 -2.74 -10.46 -3.86
CA PRO A 14 -3.36 -9.84 -2.69
C PRO A 14 -3.12 -10.58 -1.38
N ASN A 15 -3.18 -11.91 -1.39
CA ASN A 15 -2.91 -12.72 -0.20
C ASN A 15 -1.46 -12.60 0.29
N TYR A 16 -0.53 -12.48 -0.61
CA TYR A 16 0.87 -12.24 -0.26
C TYR A 16 1.02 -10.93 0.50
N ILE A 17 0.36 -9.86 0.03
CA ILE A 17 0.34 -8.56 0.70
C ILE A 17 -0.30 -8.71 2.09
N LYS A 18 -1.50 -9.30 2.15
CA LYS A 18 -2.24 -9.49 3.40
C LYS A 18 -1.43 -10.25 4.45
N THR A 19 -0.72 -11.29 4.04
CA THR A 19 0.04 -12.17 4.95
C THR A 19 1.34 -11.53 5.40
N ASN A 20 2.03 -10.77 4.54
CA ASN A 20 3.41 -10.34 4.77
C ASN A 20 3.58 -8.85 5.05
N CYS A 21 2.62 -8.01 4.67
CA CYS A 21 2.72 -6.57 4.91
C CYS A 21 2.55 -6.28 6.40
N ASN A 22 3.55 -5.64 6.98
CA ASN A 22 3.51 -5.26 8.40
C ASN A 22 3.65 -3.75 8.62
N LYS A 23 3.78 -2.97 7.55
CA LYS A 23 3.88 -1.50 7.67
C LYS A 23 3.32 -0.80 6.45
N MET A 24 2.52 0.24 6.69
CA MET A 24 2.07 1.22 5.72
C MET A 24 2.90 2.48 5.92
N ALA A 25 3.53 2.98 4.88
CA ALA A 25 4.46 4.10 4.96
C ALA A 25 4.05 5.21 4.00
N LEU A 26 3.97 6.45 4.51
CA LEU A 26 3.90 7.64 3.67
C LEU A 26 5.32 8.04 3.33
N ILE A 27 5.62 8.14 2.04
CA ILE A 27 6.95 8.49 1.52
C ILE A 27 6.88 9.72 0.62
N SER A 28 7.97 10.49 0.60
CA SER A 28 8.00 11.77 -0.13
C SER A 28 8.12 11.61 -1.64
N ALA A 29 8.63 10.48 -2.11
CA ALA A 29 8.80 10.20 -3.54
C ALA A 29 8.97 8.71 -3.78
N TYR A 30 8.62 8.27 -4.98
CA TYR A 30 8.86 6.90 -5.43
C TYR A 30 9.11 6.87 -6.93
N THR A 31 10.10 6.09 -7.34
CA THR A 31 10.37 5.78 -8.74
C THR A 31 10.22 4.28 -8.93
N PHE A 32 9.57 3.88 -10.01
CA PHE A 32 9.32 2.46 -10.29
C PHE A 32 10.60 1.63 -10.12
N GLY A 33 10.53 0.61 -9.28
CA GLY A 33 11.66 -0.27 -9.00
C GLY A 33 12.54 0.17 -7.82
N ASP A 34 12.19 1.25 -7.12
CA ASP A 34 12.95 1.67 -5.94
C ASP A 34 13.02 0.53 -4.90
N SER A 35 14.21 0.39 -4.31
CA SER A 35 14.47 -0.63 -3.31
C SER A 35 13.80 -0.30 -1.97
N TYR A 36 13.69 -1.31 -1.11
CA TYR A 36 13.23 -1.12 0.27
C TYR A 36 14.05 -0.04 1.00
N ALA A 37 15.37 -0.03 0.84
CA ALA A 37 16.23 0.95 1.48
C ALA A 37 15.92 2.39 1.00
N THR A 38 15.67 2.56 -0.31
CA THR A 38 15.31 3.86 -0.89
C THR A 38 13.95 4.33 -0.38
N VAL A 39 12.97 3.44 -0.34
CA VAL A 39 11.63 3.73 0.19
C VAL A 39 11.71 4.12 1.66
N ASN A 40 12.47 3.38 2.45
CA ASN A 40 12.62 3.65 3.88
C ASN A 40 13.34 4.99 4.14
N ALA A 41 14.28 5.37 3.28
CA ALA A 41 14.95 6.67 3.38
C ALA A 41 14.03 7.86 3.08
N ALA A 42 12.96 7.64 2.32
CA ALA A 42 11.97 8.67 1.98
C ALA A 42 10.79 8.71 2.97
N LEU A 43 10.85 7.98 4.07
CA LEU A 43 9.77 7.84 5.04
C LEU A 43 9.42 9.17 5.70
N LEU A 44 8.14 9.50 5.68
CA LEU A 44 7.57 10.66 6.40
C LEU A 44 6.74 10.23 7.61
N ALA A 45 5.93 9.19 7.45
CA ALA A 45 5.06 8.68 8.50
C ALA A 45 4.79 7.19 8.27
N GLU A 46 4.45 6.46 9.33
CA GLU A 46 4.22 5.03 9.24
C GLU A 46 3.14 4.54 10.19
N ALA A 47 2.44 3.48 9.80
CA ALA A 47 1.49 2.79 10.65
C ALA A 47 1.73 1.27 10.54
N ALA A 48 1.67 0.58 11.68
CA ALA A 48 1.79 -0.87 11.71
C ALA A 48 0.57 -1.51 11.04
N MET A 49 0.80 -2.58 10.29
CA MET A 49 -0.24 -3.35 9.63
C MET A 49 -0.17 -4.80 10.07
N ALA A 50 -1.33 -5.43 10.15
CA ALA A 50 -1.46 -6.86 10.40
C ALA A 50 -2.42 -7.45 9.36
N SER A 51 -2.51 -8.77 9.28
CA SER A 51 -3.37 -9.41 8.29
C SER A 51 -4.85 -9.01 8.43
N GLY A 52 -5.31 -8.72 9.65
CA GLY A 52 -6.67 -8.24 9.91
C GLY A 52 -6.96 -6.83 9.38
N ASP A 53 -5.93 -6.08 9.02
CA ASP A 53 -6.09 -4.74 8.41
C ASP A 53 -6.35 -4.81 6.90
N PHE A 54 -6.40 -5.99 6.32
CA PHE A 54 -6.65 -6.21 4.90
C PHE A 54 -7.87 -7.09 4.71
N THR A 55 -8.76 -6.69 3.81
CA THR A 55 -9.98 -7.44 3.49
C THR A 55 -9.99 -7.81 2.02
N LEU A 56 -10.10 -9.11 1.72
CA LEU A 56 -10.32 -9.62 0.38
C LEU A 56 -11.81 -9.63 0.06
N ALA A 57 -12.18 -9.20 -1.13
CA ALA A 57 -13.57 -9.16 -1.58
C ALA A 57 -13.68 -9.31 -3.09
N THR A 58 -14.90 -9.63 -3.55
CA THR A 58 -15.24 -9.68 -4.97
C THR A 58 -15.75 -8.31 -5.42
N ALA A 59 -15.26 -7.83 -6.56
CA ALA A 59 -15.76 -6.62 -7.21
C ALA A 59 -16.07 -6.95 -8.68
N GLY A 60 -17.32 -7.24 -8.97
CA GLY A 60 -17.69 -7.76 -10.29
C GLY A 60 -17.06 -9.13 -10.52
N ASN A 61 -16.22 -9.24 -11.54
CA ASN A 61 -15.48 -10.47 -11.86
C ASN A 61 -14.05 -10.46 -11.31
N ASP A 62 -13.66 -9.38 -10.63
CA ASP A 62 -12.32 -9.17 -10.12
C ASP A 62 -12.27 -9.38 -8.60
N ARG A 63 -11.06 -9.38 -8.05
CA ARG A 63 -10.85 -9.43 -6.60
C ARG A 63 -10.18 -8.17 -6.12
N THR A 64 -10.51 -7.74 -4.93
CA THR A 64 -9.94 -6.55 -4.29
C THR A 64 -9.34 -6.89 -2.94
N LEU A 65 -8.29 -6.15 -2.59
CA LEU A 65 -7.72 -6.11 -1.25
C LEU A 65 -7.87 -4.68 -0.74
N THR A 66 -8.65 -4.50 0.32
CA THR A 66 -8.94 -3.18 0.88
C THR A 66 -8.25 -3.05 2.23
N THR A 67 -7.57 -1.94 2.45
CA THR A 67 -6.92 -1.65 3.72
C THR A 67 -7.91 -1.04 4.71
N ALA A 68 -7.68 -1.28 6.00
CA ALA A 68 -8.53 -0.77 7.07
C ALA A 68 -8.56 0.76 7.08
N ALA A 69 -9.72 1.32 7.39
CA ALA A 69 -9.86 2.75 7.66
C ALA A 69 -9.31 3.09 9.06
N GLY A 70 -8.99 4.37 9.28
CA GLY A 70 -8.58 4.85 10.59
C GLY A 70 -7.15 4.53 10.99
N LYS A 71 -6.31 4.08 10.07
CA LYS A 71 -4.88 3.92 10.33
C LYS A 71 -4.23 5.30 10.42
N SER A 72 -3.33 5.47 11.37
CA SER A 72 -2.66 6.76 11.58
C SER A 72 -1.29 6.58 12.20
N ASP A 73 -0.45 7.60 12.02
CA ASP A 73 0.77 7.80 12.78
C ASP A 73 0.52 8.97 13.74
N ALA A 74 0.67 8.75 15.03
CA ALA A 74 0.44 9.79 16.02
C ALA A 74 1.50 10.89 15.96
N SER A 75 2.68 10.59 15.41
CA SER A 75 3.82 11.51 15.34
C SER A 75 4.67 11.19 14.12
N ALA A 76 4.57 12.02 13.07
CA ALA A 76 5.30 11.83 11.83
C ALA A 76 6.81 11.76 12.08
N ASN A 77 7.48 10.89 11.35
CA ASN A 77 8.92 10.61 11.51
C ASN A 77 9.79 11.73 10.95
N ALA A 78 9.34 12.41 9.89
CA ALA A 78 10.11 13.44 9.20
C ALA A 78 9.18 14.45 8.54
N SER A 79 9.73 15.65 8.33
CA SER A 79 9.06 16.71 7.57
C SER A 79 9.36 16.58 6.08
N GLY A 80 8.41 16.94 5.26
CA GLY A 80 8.58 16.98 3.82
C GLY A 80 7.32 16.57 3.08
N GLY A 81 7.50 16.18 1.82
CA GLY A 81 6.41 15.75 0.97
C GLY A 81 5.65 16.87 0.30
N SER A 82 4.91 16.50 -0.70
CA SER A 82 4.10 17.40 -1.54
C SER A 82 3.25 16.54 -2.48
N ALA A 83 3.01 17.04 -3.69
CA ALA A 83 2.26 16.31 -4.74
C ALA A 83 2.90 14.98 -5.17
N SER A 84 4.16 14.72 -4.81
CA SER A 84 4.83 13.45 -5.11
C SER A 84 4.77 12.42 -3.98
N ASN A 85 3.95 12.65 -2.96
CA ASN A 85 3.76 11.68 -1.88
C ASN A 85 3.17 10.38 -2.41
N HIS A 86 3.68 9.27 -1.90
CA HIS A 86 3.18 7.92 -2.19
C HIS A 86 2.94 7.17 -0.88
N ILE A 87 2.13 6.13 -0.95
CA ILE A 87 1.94 5.21 0.17
C ILE A 87 2.51 3.86 -0.25
N ALA A 88 3.45 3.37 0.54
CA ALA A 88 4.11 2.09 0.31
C ALA A 88 3.69 1.08 1.37
N PHE A 89 3.40 -0.14 0.94
CA PHE A 89 3.11 -1.27 1.81
C PHE A 89 4.32 -2.19 1.77
N VAL A 90 4.95 -2.41 2.91
CA VAL A 90 6.25 -3.08 2.99
C VAL A 90 6.22 -4.24 3.97
N ASP A 91 7.12 -5.19 3.73
CA ASP A 91 7.48 -6.26 4.64
C ASP A 91 8.86 -5.91 5.24
N THR A 92 8.88 -5.48 6.49
CA THR A 92 10.12 -5.07 7.15
C THR A 92 11.00 -6.25 7.53
N VAL A 93 10.43 -7.44 7.64
CA VAL A 93 11.18 -8.67 7.98
C VAL A 93 12.00 -9.13 6.78
N ALA A 94 11.38 -9.18 5.60
CA ALA A 94 12.05 -9.60 4.36
C ALA A 94 12.69 -8.42 3.62
N SER A 95 12.52 -7.19 4.08
CA SER A 95 13.00 -5.96 3.42
C SER A 95 12.51 -5.85 1.98
N LYS A 96 11.19 -5.98 1.81
CA LYS A 96 10.54 -5.92 0.50
C LYS A 96 9.50 -4.82 0.44
N VAL A 97 9.44 -4.16 -0.71
CA VAL A 97 8.32 -3.27 -1.08
C VAL A 97 7.28 -4.12 -1.80
N LEU A 98 6.08 -4.21 -1.24
CA LEU A 98 5.03 -5.10 -1.76
C LEU A 98 4.07 -4.39 -2.71
N TRP A 99 3.69 -3.17 -2.38
CA TRP A 99 2.73 -2.39 -3.16
C TRP A 99 2.97 -0.90 -2.88
N VAL A 100 2.96 -0.09 -3.93
CA VAL A 100 3.06 1.37 -3.82
C VAL A 100 1.93 2.00 -4.64
N THR A 101 1.29 3.01 -4.07
CA THR A 101 0.27 3.79 -4.75
C THR A 101 0.46 5.28 -4.45
N GLU A 102 -0.08 6.13 -5.31
CA GLU A 102 0.00 7.57 -5.11
C GLU A 102 -0.94 8.02 -3.98
N GLU A 103 -0.45 8.95 -3.18
CA GLU A 103 -1.28 9.65 -2.21
C GLU A 103 -1.93 10.85 -2.91
N THR A 104 -3.26 10.90 -2.91
CA THR A 104 -4.01 11.82 -3.76
C THR A 104 -4.11 13.24 -3.22
N SER A 105 -3.91 13.45 -1.92
CA SER A 105 -4.03 14.78 -1.31
C SER A 105 -2.77 15.63 -1.44
N GLY A 106 -1.61 14.99 -1.58
CA GLY A 106 -0.34 15.69 -1.81
C GLY A 106 0.06 16.65 -0.71
N GLN A 107 -0.29 16.38 0.54
CA GLN A 107 -0.04 17.28 1.66
C GLN A 107 1.40 17.21 2.16
N ALA A 108 1.95 18.35 2.51
CA ALA A 108 3.21 18.43 3.24
C ALA A 108 3.01 17.91 4.67
N VAL A 109 4.02 17.21 5.19
CA VAL A 109 4.02 16.62 6.52
C VAL A 109 5.05 17.37 7.38
N THR A 110 4.70 17.59 8.65
CA THR A 110 5.61 18.18 9.64
C THR A 110 5.96 17.11 10.68
N ALA A 111 7.24 16.90 10.93
CA ALA A 111 7.71 15.95 11.94
C ALA A 111 7.06 16.21 13.29
N GLY A 112 6.61 15.15 13.96
CA GLY A 112 5.93 15.24 15.25
C GLY A 112 4.41 15.42 15.17
N ASN A 113 3.87 15.81 14.03
CA ASN A 113 2.43 15.97 13.86
C ASN A 113 1.76 14.63 13.48
N PRO A 114 0.48 14.42 13.85
CA PRO A 114 -0.23 13.22 13.45
C PRO A 114 -0.52 13.20 11.94
N VAL A 115 -0.50 11.99 11.37
CA VAL A 115 -0.80 11.74 9.96
C VAL A 115 -1.86 10.65 9.89
N ASN A 116 -2.94 10.91 9.15
CA ASN A 116 -4.00 9.93 8.91
C ASN A 116 -3.83 9.30 7.54
N PHE A 117 -4.00 7.98 7.47
CA PHE A 117 -3.92 7.23 6.23
C PHE A 117 -5.32 6.91 5.71
N PRO A 118 -5.57 7.05 4.40
CA PRO A 118 -6.83 6.63 3.81
C PRO A 118 -6.92 5.11 3.72
N SER A 119 -8.14 4.59 3.58
CA SER A 119 -8.35 3.21 3.15
C SER A 119 -8.08 3.13 1.64
N LEU A 120 -7.30 2.14 1.22
CA LEU A 120 -6.85 1.99 -0.15
C LEU A 120 -7.23 0.61 -0.69
N VAL A 121 -7.34 0.50 -2.01
CA VAL A 121 -7.76 -0.73 -2.68
C VAL A 121 -6.70 -1.15 -3.70
N TYR A 122 -6.24 -2.39 -3.58
CA TYR A 122 -5.46 -3.09 -4.61
C TYR A 122 -6.40 -4.01 -5.38
N LYS A 123 -6.45 -3.88 -6.69
CA LYS A 123 -7.36 -4.66 -7.53
C LYS A 123 -6.61 -5.69 -8.36
N SER A 124 -7.04 -6.94 -8.23
CA SER A 124 -6.56 -8.04 -9.06
C SER A 124 -7.62 -8.37 -10.10
N VAL A 125 -7.32 -8.14 -11.35
CA VAL A 125 -8.29 -8.14 -12.44
C VAL A 125 -8.24 -9.44 -13.25
N GLN A 126 -9.37 -9.77 -13.88
CA GLN A 126 -9.44 -10.89 -14.82
C GLN A 126 -8.50 -10.68 -16.00
N PRO A 127 -8.03 -11.78 -16.63
CA PRO A 127 -7.20 -11.66 -17.82
C PRO A 127 -7.87 -10.83 -18.90
N VAL A 128 -7.07 -10.03 -19.60
CA VAL A 128 -7.55 -9.25 -20.75
C VAL A 128 -7.18 -9.95 -22.06
N ALA A 129 -7.88 -9.61 -23.14
CA ALA A 129 -7.57 -10.12 -24.45
C ALA A 129 -6.20 -9.58 -24.92
N ALA A 130 -5.40 -10.48 -25.47
CA ALA A 130 -4.10 -10.10 -26.02
C ALA A 130 -4.28 -9.38 -27.37
#